data_3398e1484f75fd1b91728feb7529049f
#
_entry.id   3398e1484f75fd1b91728feb7529049f
#
_cell.length_a   1.000
_cell.length_b   1.000
_cell.length_c   1.000
_cell.angle_alpha   90.00
_cell.angle_beta   90.00
_cell.angle_gamma   90.00
#
_symmetry.space_group_name_H-M   'P 1'
#
loop_
_entity.id
_entity.type
_entity.pdbx_description
1 polymer ?
#
loop_
_entity_poly.entity_id
_entity_poly.type
_entity_poly.pdbx_seq_one_letter_code
_entity_poly.pdbx_strand_id
1 'polypeptide(L)'
;MRITPRRLAIGMSLWIPNFFNGIRVKRFSADWTHATVEMHVNVFTRNSVKTGFGGSMSAMTDPYFFMLLMHQLGRDYVVWDTRGEIEFVKPGRGVLTAEFTVPRAKAEEIRERAHGGAKV
;
A
#
# COMPACT_ATOMS: atom_id res chain seq x y z
N MET A 1 -0.72 17.98 12.26
CA MET A 1 -0.73 18.46 10.86
C MET A 1 -1.11 17.30 9.94
N ARG A 2 -2.07 17.53 9.06
CA ARG A 2 -2.46 16.51 8.07
C ARG A 2 -1.40 16.43 6.98
N ILE A 3 -0.96 15.22 6.68
CA ILE A 3 -0.09 14.99 5.55
C ILE A 3 -0.89 15.03 4.24
N THR A 4 -0.34 15.64 3.20
CA THR A 4 -0.98 15.64 1.88
C THR A 4 -0.70 14.31 1.17
N PRO A 5 -1.57 13.87 0.23
CA PRO A 5 -1.30 12.66 -0.55
C PRO A 5 0.05 12.67 -1.25
N ARG A 6 0.44 13.80 -1.81
CA ARG A 6 1.74 13.94 -2.47
C ARG A 6 2.92 13.78 -1.51
N ARG A 7 2.83 14.39 -0.33
CA ARG A 7 3.89 14.27 0.68
C ARG A 7 4.02 12.84 1.20
N LEU A 8 2.91 12.17 1.42
CA LEU A 8 2.94 10.77 1.84
C LEU A 8 3.54 9.89 0.74
N ALA A 9 3.20 10.11 -0.52
CA ALA A 9 3.77 9.36 -1.64
C ALA A 9 5.28 9.52 -1.70
N ILE A 10 5.78 10.75 -1.55
CA ILE A 10 7.23 11.02 -1.52
C ILE A 10 7.88 10.35 -0.32
N GLY A 11 7.31 10.53 0.86
CA GLY A 11 7.85 9.95 2.10
C GLY A 11 7.91 8.43 2.05
N MET A 12 6.86 7.79 1.55
CA MET A 12 6.82 6.33 1.41
C MET A 12 7.82 5.81 0.38
N SER A 13 8.08 6.58 -0.67
CA SER A 13 9.08 6.20 -1.68
C SER A 13 10.51 6.33 -1.15
N LEU A 14 10.76 7.25 -0.24
CA LEU A 14 12.07 7.49 0.36
C LEU A 14 12.28 6.68 1.65
N TRP A 15 11.24 6.15 2.23
CA TRP A 15 11.35 5.30 3.42
C TRP A 15 12.27 4.11 3.12
N ILE A 16 13.25 3.88 4.01
CA ILE A 16 14.36 2.98 3.72
C ILE A 16 13.92 1.59 3.23
N PRO A 17 12.98 0.87 3.88
CA PRO A 17 12.55 -0.44 3.37
C PRO A 17 12.00 -0.38 1.94
N ASN A 18 11.20 0.61 1.62
CA ASN A 18 10.64 0.78 0.27
C ASN A 18 11.71 1.17 -0.73
N PHE A 19 12.57 2.12 -0.36
CA PHE A 19 13.62 2.62 -1.25
C PHE A 19 14.53 1.48 -1.73
N PHE A 20 15.02 0.65 -0.79
CA PHE A 20 15.91 -0.47 -1.15
C PHE A 20 15.18 -1.66 -1.77
N ASN A 21 13.87 -1.77 -1.61
CA ASN A 21 13.06 -2.76 -2.31
C ASN A 21 12.63 -2.30 -3.72
N GLY A 22 13.09 -1.13 -4.15
CA GLY A 22 12.72 -0.61 -5.46
C GLY A 22 11.27 -0.13 -5.55
N ILE A 23 10.62 0.08 -4.41
CA ILE A 23 9.22 0.47 -4.33
C ILE A 23 9.11 1.98 -4.40
N ARG A 24 8.26 2.46 -5.30
CA ARG A 24 7.96 3.87 -5.50
C ARG A 24 6.46 4.07 -5.50
N VAL A 25 5.99 4.91 -4.61
CA VAL A 25 4.57 5.26 -4.57
C VAL A 25 4.37 6.39 -5.57
N LYS A 26 3.70 6.08 -6.67
CA LYS A 26 3.48 7.06 -7.74
C LYS A 26 2.42 8.07 -7.36
N ARG A 27 1.37 7.62 -6.69
CA ARG A 27 0.25 8.49 -6.39
C ARG A 27 -0.62 7.93 -5.27
N PHE A 28 -1.09 8.82 -4.39
CA PHE A 28 -2.31 8.66 -3.62
C PHE A 28 -3.32 9.66 -4.17
N SER A 29 -4.56 9.25 -4.40
CA SER A 29 -5.61 10.18 -4.84
C SER A 29 -5.94 11.20 -3.75
N ALA A 30 -6.45 12.37 -4.16
CA ALA A 30 -6.77 13.45 -3.22
C ALA A 30 -7.82 13.04 -2.19
N ASP A 31 -8.73 12.14 -2.56
CA ASP A 31 -9.80 11.62 -1.68
C ASP A 31 -9.40 10.32 -0.95
N TRP A 32 -8.16 9.86 -1.10
CA TRP A 32 -7.64 8.64 -0.46
C TRP A 32 -8.37 7.35 -0.86
N THR A 33 -8.98 7.32 -2.03
CA THR A 33 -9.66 6.10 -2.52
C THR A 33 -8.76 5.21 -3.36
N HIS A 34 -7.70 5.76 -3.93
CA HIS A 34 -6.82 5.03 -4.86
C HIS A 34 -5.35 5.26 -4.52
N ALA A 35 -4.53 4.24 -4.78
CA ALA A 35 -3.07 4.35 -4.75
C ALA A 35 -2.47 3.57 -5.92
N THR A 36 -1.40 4.11 -6.48
CA THR A 36 -0.61 3.46 -7.52
C THR A 36 0.82 3.31 -7.02
N VAL A 37 1.32 2.09 -7.01
CA VAL A 37 2.64 1.74 -6.50
C VAL A 37 3.40 0.97 -7.58
N GLU A 38 4.66 1.33 -7.81
CA GLU A 38 5.54 0.61 -8.71
C GLU A 38 6.69 -0.04 -7.94
N MET A 39 7.15 -1.17 -8.43
CA MET A 39 8.36 -1.83 -7.96
C MET A 39 9.29 -2.02 -9.13
N HIS A 40 10.50 -1.50 -9.00
CA HIS A 40 11.53 -1.62 -10.02
C HIS A 40 12.42 -2.83 -9.70
N VAL A 41 12.37 -3.85 -10.56
CA VAL A 41 13.19 -5.06 -10.41
C VAL A 41 14.60 -4.74 -10.88
N ASN A 42 15.54 -4.74 -9.94
CA ASN A 42 16.94 -4.40 -10.18
C ASN A 42 17.85 -5.39 -9.43
N VAL A 43 19.15 -5.13 -9.41
CA VAL A 43 20.12 -6.02 -8.76
C VAL A 43 19.83 -6.23 -7.26
N PHE A 44 19.19 -5.26 -6.59
CA PHE A 44 18.84 -5.35 -5.17
C PHE A 44 17.49 -6.02 -4.90
N THR A 45 16.62 -6.11 -5.91
CA THR A 45 15.23 -6.56 -5.75
C THR A 45 14.92 -7.83 -6.53
N ARG A 46 15.89 -8.37 -7.26
CA ARG A 46 15.73 -9.62 -8.00
C ARG A 46 16.26 -10.80 -7.18
N ASN A 47 15.63 -11.95 -7.40
CA ASN A 47 16.09 -13.21 -6.81
C ASN A 47 17.20 -13.86 -7.67
N SER A 48 17.63 -15.07 -7.29
CA SER A 48 18.69 -15.79 -7.97
C SER A 48 18.38 -16.13 -9.45
N VAL A 49 17.11 -16.15 -9.83
CA VAL A 49 16.68 -16.39 -11.22
C VAL A 49 16.35 -15.08 -11.95
N LYS A 50 16.79 -13.95 -11.40
CA LYS A 50 16.67 -12.60 -11.99
C LYS A 50 15.23 -12.11 -12.19
N THR A 51 14.32 -12.56 -11.34
CA THR A 51 12.95 -12.06 -11.29
C THR A 51 12.71 -11.34 -9.96
N GLY A 52 11.61 -10.62 -9.86
CA GLY A 52 11.27 -9.88 -8.64
C GLY A 52 11.26 -10.81 -7.42
N PHE A 53 11.96 -10.39 -6.36
CA PHE A 53 11.98 -11.13 -5.09
C PHE A 53 10.60 -11.11 -4.45
N GLY A 54 10.11 -12.29 -4.02
CA GLY A 54 8.77 -12.42 -3.45
C GLY A 54 8.53 -11.56 -2.22
N GLY A 55 9.54 -11.41 -1.37
CA GLY A 55 9.48 -10.52 -0.22
C GLY A 55 9.29 -9.06 -0.61
N SER A 56 9.97 -8.60 -1.68
CA SER A 56 9.79 -7.25 -2.20
C SER A 56 8.42 -7.07 -2.83
N MET A 57 7.90 -8.09 -3.53
CA MET A 57 6.55 -8.06 -4.10
C MET A 57 5.50 -7.99 -2.99
N SER A 58 5.70 -8.72 -1.90
CA SER A 58 4.82 -8.63 -0.72
C SER A 58 4.89 -7.24 -0.10
N ALA A 59 6.09 -6.67 0.02
CA ALA A 59 6.29 -5.33 0.58
C ALA A 59 5.61 -4.24 -0.26
N MET A 60 5.56 -4.41 -1.60
CA MET A 60 4.88 -3.42 -2.44
C MET A 60 3.36 -3.45 -2.31
N THR A 61 2.81 -4.52 -1.76
CA THR A 61 1.35 -4.64 -1.53
C THR A 61 0.94 -4.36 -0.09
N ASP A 62 1.86 -4.45 0.86
CA ASP A 62 1.65 -4.08 2.25
C ASP A 62 1.75 -2.55 2.33
N PRO A 63 1.31 -1.92 3.09
CA PRO A 63 0.41 -1.19 3.91
C PRO A 63 -0.59 -0.27 3.15
N TYR A 64 -0.71 -0.35 1.83
CA TYR A 64 -1.44 0.68 1.07
C TYR A 64 -2.95 0.65 1.27
N PHE A 65 -3.57 -0.52 1.41
CA PHE A 65 -4.98 -0.60 1.79
C PHE A 65 -5.21 0.01 3.18
N PHE A 66 -4.35 -0.32 4.12
CA PHE A 66 -4.35 0.25 5.46
C PHE A 66 -4.26 1.78 5.42
N MET A 67 -3.32 2.32 4.64
CA MET A 67 -3.13 3.76 4.54
C MET A 67 -4.33 4.47 3.92
N LEU A 68 -4.90 3.90 2.86
CA LEU A 68 -6.09 4.47 2.23
C LEU A 68 -7.26 4.49 3.20
N LEU A 69 -7.50 3.38 3.89
CA LEU A 69 -8.60 3.28 4.84
C LEU A 69 -8.39 4.23 6.03
N MET A 70 -7.19 4.25 6.58
CA MET A 70 -6.85 5.11 7.71
C MET A 70 -7.10 6.59 7.41
N HIS A 71 -6.71 7.05 6.23
CA HIS A 71 -6.88 8.45 5.85
C HIS A 71 -8.33 8.81 5.53
N GLN A 72 -9.13 7.84 5.09
CA GLN A 72 -10.56 8.07 4.90
C GLN A 72 -11.34 8.08 6.22
N LEU A 73 -10.99 7.19 7.15
CA LEU A 73 -11.66 7.09 8.45
C LEU A 73 -11.27 8.22 9.41
N GLY A 74 -10.01 8.64 9.39
CA GLY A 74 -9.52 9.68 10.28
C GLY A 74 -8.93 9.14 11.59
N ARG A 75 -8.58 10.07 12.50
CA ARG A 75 -7.81 9.76 13.71
C ARG A 75 -8.59 9.04 14.80
N ASP A 76 -9.92 9.06 14.74
CA ASP A 76 -10.77 8.44 15.76
C ASP A 76 -10.84 6.92 15.62
N TYR A 77 -10.23 6.37 14.59
CA TYR A 77 -10.25 4.94 14.28
C TYR A 77 -8.85 4.37 14.29
N VAL A 78 -8.71 3.18 14.86
CA VAL A 78 -7.46 2.42 14.84
C VAL A 78 -7.56 1.38 13.73
N VAL A 79 -6.63 1.42 12.80
CA VAL A 79 -6.61 0.52 11.64
C VAL A 79 -5.28 -0.22 11.66
N TRP A 80 -5.32 -1.53 11.53
CA TRP A 80 -4.11 -2.34 11.30
C TRP A 80 -4.47 -3.63 10.55
N ASP A 81 -3.48 -4.18 9.88
CA ASP A 81 -3.63 -5.46 9.19
C ASP A 81 -3.49 -6.62 10.17
N THR A 82 -4.43 -7.56 10.12
CA THR A 82 -4.35 -8.77 10.91
C THR A 82 -3.97 -9.99 10.08
N ARG A 83 -4.18 -9.90 8.76
CA ARG A 83 -3.89 -11.01 7.85
C ARG A 83 -3.70 -10.48 6.45
N GLY A 84 -2.76 -11.07 5.72
CA GLY A 84 -2.56 -10.82 4.30
C GLY A 84 -2.21 -12.12 3.59
N GLU A 85 -2.64 -12.25 2.34
CA GLU A 85 -2.31 -13.39 1.49
C GLU A 85 -1.80 -12.89 0.16
N ILE A 86 -0.80 -13.58 -0.39
CA ILE A 86 -0.28 -13.29 -1.72
C ILE A 86 -0.06 -14.60 -2.48
N GLU A 87 -0.47 -14.62 -3.73
CA GLU A 87 -0.24 -15.73 -4.63
C GLU A 87 0.69 -15.30 -5.75
N PHE A 88 1.81 -15.99 -5.91
CA PHE A 88 2.80 -15.69 -6.94
C PHE A 88 2.47 -16.47 -8.19
N VAL A 89 1.71 -15.86 -9.11
CA VAL A 89 1.17 -16.53 -10.29
C VAL A 89 2.22 -16.71 -11.39
N LYS A 90 3.09 -15.70 -11.54
CA LYS A 90 4.18 -15.72 -12.53
C LYS A 90 5.33 -14.84 -12.09
N PRO A 91 6.56 -15.09 -12.64
CA PRO A 91 7.70 -14.25 -12.31
C PRO A 91 7.49 -12.80 -12.71
N GLY A 92 7.88 -11.85 -11.82
CA GLY A 92 7.84 -10.42 -12.10
C GLY A 92 9.16 -9.94 -12.66
N ARG A 93 9.11 -9.13 -13.71
CA ARG A 93 10.29 -8.55 -14.37
C ARG A 93 10.05 -7.10 -14.71
N GLY A 94 11.14 -6.31 -14.77
CA GLY A 94 11.07 -4.91 -15.15
C GLY A 94 10.40 -4.06 -14.09
N VAL A 95 9.36 -3.35 -14.48
CA VAL A 95 8.57 -2.51 -13.58
C VAL A 95 7.23 -3.20 -13.32
N LEU A 96 6.97 -3.50 -12.06
CA LEU A 96 5.70 -4.07 -11.62
C LEU A 96 4.83 -2.93 -11.09
N THR A 97 3.55 -2.94 -11.43
CA THR A 97 2.61 -1.92 -10.98
C THR A 97 1.48 -2.55 -10.19
N ALA A 98 1.16 -1.98 -9.04
CA ALA A 98 0.02 -2.36 -8.22
C ALA A 98 -0.93 -1.17 -8.07
N GLU A 99 -2.21 -1.45 -8.27
CA GLU A 99 -3.28 -0.49 -8.08
C GLU A 99 -4.10 -0.90 -6.88
N PHE A 100 -4.39 0.07 -5.99
CA PHE A 100 -5.16 -0.16 -4.77
C PHE A 100 -6.38 0.73 -4.79
N THR A 101 -7.52 0.17 -4.42
CA THR A 101 -8.77 0.92 -4.35
C THR A 101 -9.50 0.57 -3.05
N VAL A 102 -9.84 1.61 -2.29
CA VAL A 102 -10.76 1.51 -1.15
C VAL A 102 -11.88 2.51 -1.42
N PRO A 103 -12.99 2.05 -2.00
CA PRO A 103 -14.10 2.94 -2.35
C PRO A 103 -14.64 3.67 -1.11
N ARG A 104 -15.07 4.91 -1.30
CA ARG A 104 -15.65 5.71 -0.21
C ARG A 104 -16.83 4.99 0.47
N ALA A 105 -17.66 4.32 -0.32
CA ALA A 105 -18.79 3.54 0.20
C ALA A 105 -18.33 2.43 1.15
N LYS A 106 -17.21 1.77 0.84
CA LYS A 106 -16.66 0.72 1.71
C LYS A 106 -16.12 1.31 3.00
N ALA A 107 -15.44 2.44 2.93
CA ALA A 107 -14.93 3.13 4.12
C ALA A 107 -16.09 3.56 5.03
N GLU A 108 -17.18 4.08 4.46
CA GLU A 108 -18.37 4.48 5.25
C GLU A 108 -19.07 3.27 5.87
N GLU A 109 -19.16 2.16 5.17
CA GLU A 109 -19.68 0.91 5.73
C GLU A 109 -18.87 0.47 6.95
N ILE A 110 -17.54 0.52 6.85
CA ILE A 110 -16.65 0.17 7.95
C ILE A 110 -16.82 1.15 9.11
N ARG A 111 -16.95 2.44 8.82
CA ARG A 111 -17.18 3.48 9.83
C ARG A 111 -18.44 3.19 10.64
N GLU A 112 -19.54 2.84 9.97
CA GLU A 112 -20.81 2.51 10.63
C GLU A 112 -20.68 1.26 11.50
N ARG A 113 -20.02 0.22 11.00
CA ARG A 113 -19.82 -1.04 11.73
C ARG A 113 -18.89 -0.87 12.93
N ALA A 114 -17.94 0.06 12.87
CA ALA A 114 -16.99 0.34 13.94
C ALA A 114 -17.51 1.39 14.92
N HIS A 115 -18.73 1.89 14.74
CA HIS A 115 -19.31 2.91 15.60
C HIS A 115 -19.36 2.44 17.05
N GLY A 116 -19.02 3.30 17.99
CA GLY A 116 -19.01 2.98 19.41
C GLY A 116 -17.82 2.12 19.85
N GLY A 117 -16.79 1.98 19.04
CA GLY A 117 -15.58 1.22 19.37
C GLY A 117 -15.64 -0.26 19.02
N ALA A 118 -16.64 -0.67 18.25
CA ALA A 118 -16.77 -2.06 17.82
C ALA A 118 -15.63 -2.48 16.88
N LYS A 119 -15.15 -3.70 17.04
CA LYS A 119 -14.17 -4.29 16.14
C LYS A 119 -14.86 -4.82 14.88
N VAL A 120 -14.31 -4.48 13.75
CA VAL A 120 -14.85 -4.89 12.44
C VAL A 120 -13.93 -5.89 11.77
#